data_7f52e02bcf6f769485224caa393c9f39
#
_entry.id   7f52e02bcf6f769485224caa393c9f39
#
_cell.length_a   1.000
_cell.length_b   1.000
_cell.length_c   1.000
_cell.angle_alpha   90.00
_cell.angle_beta   90.00
_cell.angle_gamma   90.00
#
_symmetry.space_group_name_H-M   'P 1'
#
loop_
_entity.id
_entity.type
_entity.pdbx_description
1 polymer ?
#
loop_
_entity_poly.entity_id
_entity_poly.type
_entity_poly.pdbx_seq_one_letter_code
_entity_poly.pdbx_strand_id
1 'polypeptide(L)'
;NTLLYNLAFIVLNTVVGIIFAIFICDTFNKKLKKIYQSAILFPYLMSAVILGYIVYAFLSQSTGIVNNSILSTLGKDAVNWYAEPKYWPFILIFVNTWKGVGYGCLIYISTINGIDPSLYEAASLDGATKWQQIKNITLPFLKPTVITLTLMSVGRIFYSDFGLFYQVPRDSGLLYSATNVIDTYVYRGLMKSGNVGMSAAAGFYQS
;
A
#
# COMPACT_ATOMS: atom_id res chain seq x y z
N ASN A 1 11.89 -5.65 -11.09
CA ASN A 1 11.16 -5.47 -9.83
C ASN A 1 10.22 -4.26 -9.86
N THR A 2 10.67 -3.05 -10.30
CA THR A 2 9.90 -1.78 -10.26
C THR A 2 8.49 -1.93 -10.82
N LEU A 3 8.34 -2.42 -12.05
CA LEU A 3 7.04 -2.60 -12.70
C LEU A 3 6.14 -3.60 -11.96
N LEU A 4 6.71 -4.74 -11.55
CA LEU A 4 5.93 -5.79 -10.86
C LEU A 4 5.36 -5.30 -9.52
N TYR A 5 6.20 -4.58 -8.74
CA TYR A 5 5.74 -4.01 -7.48
C TYR A 5 4.69 -2.93 -7.71
N ASN A 6 4.92 -2.00 -8.63
CA ASN A 6 3.96 -0.92 -8.89
C ASN A 6 2.63 -1.46 -9.43
N LEU A 7 2.65 -2.49 -10.28
CA LEU A 7 1.41 -3.15 -10.72
C LEU A 7 0.65 -3.76 -9.55
N ALA A 8 1.36 -4.49 -8.67
CA ALA A 8 0.75 -5.06 -7.47
C ALA A 8 0.20 -3.98 -6.52
N PHE A 9 0.96 -2.89 -6.33
CA PHE A 9 0.54 -1.77 -5.49
C PHE A 9 -0.72 -1.07 -6.04
N ILE A 10 -0.77 -0.81 -7.35
CA ILE A 10 -1.92 -0.19 -8.00
C ILE A 10 -3.17 -1.05 -7.79
N VAL A 11 -3.08 -2.35 -8.07
CA VAL A 11 -4.22 -3.26 -7.95
C VAL A 11 -4.67 -3.37 -6.48
N LEU A 12 -3.74 -3.66 -5.56
CA LEU A 12 -4.09 -3.89 -4.16
C LEU A 12 -4.57 -2.61 -3.46
N ASN A 13 -3.90 -1.47 -3.67
CA ASN A 13 -4.35 -0.21 -3.07
C ASN A 13 -5.73 0.20 -3.59
N THR A 14 -6.02 -0.04 -4.86
CA THR A 14 -7.35 0.25 -5.43
C THR A 14 -8.40 -0.67 -4.82
N VAL A 15 -8.20 -1.99 -4.86
CA VAL A 15 -9.19 -2.96 -4.38
C VAL A 15 -9.42 -2.80 -2.87
N VAL A 16 -8.34 -2.79 -2.08
CA VAL A 16 -8.43 -2.66 -0.62
C VAL A 16 -9.00 -1.29 -0.24
N GLY A 17 -8.60 -0.22 -0.95
CA GLY A 17 -9.12 1.13 -0.72
C GLY A 17 -10.63 1.24 -0.95
N ILE A 18 -11.16 0.62 -2.03
CA ILE A 18 -12.60 0.58 -2.30
C ILE A 18 -13.34 -0.22 -1.21
N ILE A 19 -12.81 -1.39 -0.82
CA ILE A 19 -13.41 -2.23 0.22
C ILE A 19 -13.54 -1.44 1.53
N PHE A 20 -12.46 -0.80 1.98
CA PHE A 20 -12.50 0.01 3.19
C PHE A 20 -13.40 1.24 3.07
N ALA A 21 -13.42 1.90 1.91
CA ALA A 21 -14.30 3.04 1.68
C ALA A 21 -15.78 2.67 1.81
N ILE A 22 -16.19 1.56 1.18
CA ILE A 22 -17.56 1.05 1.28
C ILE A 22 -17.90 0.68 2.73
N PHE A 23 -17.01 -0.08 3.41
CA PHE A 23 -17.19 -0.47 4.82
C PHE A 23 -17.35 0.74 5.75
N ILE A 24 -16.50 1.76 5.59
CA ILE A 24 -16.56 2.97 6.40
C ILE A 24 -17.83 3.78 6.08
N CYS A 25 -18.25 3.87 4.80
CA CYS A 25 -19.46 4.58 4.42
C CYS A 25 -20.72 3.89 4.93
N ASP A 26 -20.76 2.56 4.99
CA ASP A 26 -21.91 1.80 5.51
C ASP A 26 -22.01 1.80 7.05
N THR A 27 -21.01 2.36 7.74
CA THR A 27 -21.02 2.49 9.20
C THR A 27 -22.02 3.55 9.65
N PHE A 28 -23.04 3.14 10.41
CA PHE A 28 -24.12 4.03 10.88
C PHE A 28 -23.65 5.08 11.91
N ASN A 29 -22.71 4.72 12.78
CA ASN A 29 -22.27 5.59 13.85
C ASN A 29 -21.26 6.63 13.34
N LYS A 30 -21.66 7.91 13.33
CA LYS A 30 -20.82 9.03 12.88
C LYS A 30 -19.48 9.15 13.61
N LYS A 31 -19.44 8.81 14.93
CA LYS A 31 -18.19 8.85 15.71
C LYS A 31 -17.24 7.73 15.28
N LEU A 32 -17.76 6.50 15.12
CA LEU A 32 -16.97 5.36 14.63
C LEU A 32 -16.43 5.61 13.20
N LYS A 33 -17.27 6.17 12.32
CA LYS A 33 -16.85 6.54 10.97
C LYS A 33 -15.62 7.47 10.99
N LYS A 34 -15.62 8.50 11.85
CA LYS A 34 -14.45 9.40 12.00
C LYS A 34 -13.23 8.69 12.56
N ILE A 35 -13.41 7.80 13.54
CA ILE A 35 -12.30 7.01 14.11
C ILE A 35 -11.68 6.11 13.03
N TYR A 36 -12.49 5.39 12.26
CA TYR A 36 -12.00 4.54 11.19
C TYR A 36 -11.25 5.31 10.10
N GLN A 37 -11.77 6.49 9.70
CA GLN A 37 -11.09 7.37 8.75
C GLN A 37 -9.74 7.85 9.27
N SER A 38 -9.65 8.24 10.54
CA SER A 38 -8.39 8.65 11.15
C SER A 38 -7.42 7.49 11.29
N ALA A 39 -7.90 6.31 11.70
CA ALA A 39 -7.07 5.13 11.88
C ALA A 39 -6.46 4.62 10.56
N ILE A 40 -7.24 4.64 9.47
CA ILE A 40 -6.73 4.18 8.16
C ILE A 40 -5.77 5.19 7.53
N LEU A 41 -5.89 6.49 7.87
CA LEU A 41 -4.98 7.53 7.39
C LEU A 41 -3.67 7.58 8.18
N PHE A 42 -3.67 7.13 9.45
CA PHE A 42 -2.51 7.23 10.33
C PHE A 42 -1.21 6.64 9.74
N PRO A 43 -1.20 5.42 9.15
CA PRO A 43 0.01 4.87 8.54
C PRO A 43 0.56 5.70 7.38
N TYR A 44 -0.31 6.34 6.60
CA TYR A 44 0.10 7.19 5.49
C TYR A 44 0.96 8.39 5.92
N LEU A 45 0.69 8.94 7.11
CA LEU A 45 1.40 10.10 7.66
C LEU A 45 2.78 9.73 8.26
N MET A 46 3.09 8.44 8.40
CA MET A 46 4.37 8.00 8.96
C MET A 46 5.51 8.23 7.96
N SER A 47 6.65 8.70 8.47
CA SER A 47 7.87 8.74 7.68
C SER A 47 8.37 7.33 7.34
N ALA A 48 9.07 7.19 6.20
CA ALA A 48 9.64 5.92 5.78
C ALA A 48 10.66 5.35 6.80
N VAL A 49 11.35 6.24 7.53
CA VAL A 49 12.30 5.84 8.56
C VAL A 49 11.58 5.16 9.74
N ILE A 50 10.53 5.80 10.25
CA ILE A 50 9.69 5.22 11.33
C ILE A 50 9.10 3.88 10.88
N LEU A 51 8.60 3.82 9.65
CA LEU A 51 8.07 2.60 9.05
C LEU A 51 9.13 1.48 9.03
N GLY A 52 10.37 1.79 8.63
CA GLY A 52 11.49 0.84 8.65
C GLY A 52 11.79 0.31 10.06
N TYR A 53 11.76 1.16 11.08
CA TYR A 53 11.96 0.73 12.47
C TYR A 53 10.79 -0.13 13.00
N ILE A 54 9.55 0.22 12.64
CA ILE A 54 8.39 -0.60 13.00
C ILE A 54 8.53 -2.01 12.40
N VAL A 55 8.78 -2.11 11.10
CA VAL A 55 8.96 -3.40 10.43
C VAL A 55 10.13 -4.18 11.04
N TYR A 56 11.23 -3.51 11.37
CA TYR A 56 12.36 -4.13 12.04
C TYR A 56 12.00 -4.67 13.44
N ALA A 57 11.22 -3.93 14.23
CA ALA A 57 10.74 -4.39 15.53
C ALA A 57 9.89 -5.66 15.43
N PHE A 58 9.17 -5.84 14.32
CA PHE A 58 8.41 -7.07 14.07
C PHE A 58 9.29 -8.22 13.54
N LEU A 59 10.24 -7.94 12.65
CA LEU A 59 10.98 -8.94 11.87
C LEU A 59 12.43 -9.14 12.30
N SER A 60 12.92 -8.47 13.37
CA SER A 60 14.28 -8.73 13.89
C SER A 60 14.45 -10.19 14.25
N GLN A 61 15.60 -10.78 13.89
CA GLN A 61 15.86 -12.19 14.17
C GLN A 61 15.89 -12.49 15.66
N SER A 62 16.53 -11.63 16.46
CA SER A 62 16.74 -11.84 17.91
C SER A 62 15.61 -11.30 18.78
N THR A 63 15.02 -10.15 18.42
CA THR A 63 14.06 -9.41 19.26
C THR A 63 12.69 -9.27 18.61
N GLY A 64 12.52 -9.72 17.35
CA GLY A 64 11.31 -9.51 16.58
C GLY A 64 10.10 -10.26 17.14
N ILE A 65 8.96 -9.57 17.18
CA ILE A 65 7.69 -10.11 17.69
C ILE A 65 7.29 -11.37 16.91
N VAL A 66 7.49 -11.38 15.57
CA VAL A 66 7.12 -12.53 14.74
C VAL A 66 7.89 -13.79 15.13
N ASN A 67 9.21 -13.69 15.34
CA ASN A 67 10.03 -14.83 15.74
C ASN A 67 9.73 -15.25 17.18
N ASN A 68 9.73 -14.31 18.13
CA ASN A 68 9.68 -14.63 19.56
C ASN A 68 8.27 -14.93 20.08
N SER A 69 7.23 -14.42 19.42
CA SER A 69 5.85 -14.69 19.86
C SER A 69 5.13 -15.64 18.90
N ILE A 70 5.13 -15.36 17.58
CA ILE A 70 4.31 -16.16 16.65
C ILE A 70 5.00 -17.49 16.31
N LEU A 71 6.25 -17.45 15.82
CA LEU A 71 6.93 -18.67 15.39
C LEU A 71 7.29 -19.58 16.58
N SER A 72 7.74 -19.00 17.72
CA SER A 72 8.02 -19.78 18.91
C SER A 72 6.80 -20.51 19.47
N THR A 73 5.63 -19.85 19.49
CA THR A 73 4.36 -20.49 19.91
C THR A 73 3.94 -21.62 18.96
N LEU A 74 4.27 -21.48 17.66
CA LEU A 74 4.00 -22.51 16.64
C LEU A 74 5.09 -23.61 16.60
N GLY A 75 6.10 -23.57 17.50
CA GLY A 75 7.20 -24.53 17.52
C GLY A 75 8.12 -24.49 16.30
N LYS A 76 8.19 -23.34 15.61
CA LYS A 76 9.05 -23.13 14.44
C LYS A 76 10.32 -22.37 14.80
N ASP A 77 11.40 -22.68 14.08
CA ASP A 77 12.68 -22.00 14.25
C ASP A 77 12.59 -20.52 13.85
N ALA A 78 13.45 -19.71 14.49
CA ALA A 78 13.56 -18.29 14.19
C ALA A 78 14.10 -18.06 12.77
N VAL A 79 13.41 -17.24 12.00
CA VAL A 79 13.77 -16.90 10.62
C VAL A 79 14.62 -15.62 10.60
N ASN A 80 15.72 -15.63 9.85
CA ASN A 80 16.46 -14.40 9.56
C ASN A 80 15.83 -13.69 8.35
N TRP A 81 14.76 -12.93 8.61
CA TRP A 81 13.98 -12.23 7.57
C TRP A 81 14.84 -11.31 6.70
N TYR A 82 15.89 -10.69 7.26
CA TYR A 82 16.79 -9.76 6.56
C TYR A 82 17.90 -10.45 5.77
N ALA A 83 17.95 -11.78 5.78
CA ALA A 83 18.84 -12.59 4.94
C ALA A 83 18.08 -13.43 3.89
N GLU A 84 16.74 -13.46 3.93
CA GLU A 84 15.91 -14.32 3.09
C GLU A 84 15.07 -13.51 2.08
N PRO A 85 15.56 -13.28 0.85
CA PRO A 85 14.86 -12.45 -0.15
C PRO A 85 13.46 -12.92 -0.53
N LYS A 86 13.19 -14.22 -0.43
CA LYS A 86 11.92 -14.84 -0.86
C LYS A 86 10.66 -14.29 -0.17
N TYR A 87 10.79 -13.78 1.05
CA TYR A 87 9.67 -13.22 1.81
C TYR A 87 9.42 -11.73 1.50
N TRP A 88 10.42 -11.03 0.98
CA TRP A 88 10.39 -9.58 0.85
C TRP A 88 9.36 -9.03 -0.14
N PRO A 89 9.04 -9.71 -1.27
CA PRO A 89 7.95 -9.25 -2.11
C PRO A 89 6.62 -9.12 -1.35
N PHE A 90 6.28 -10.11 -0.53
CA PHE A 90 5.05 -10.10 0.27
C PHE A 90 5.09 -9.04 1.38
N ILE A 91 6.24 -8.91 2.07
CA ILE A 91 6.42 -7.91 3.13
C ILE A 91 6.27 -6.50 2.55
N LEU A 92 6.94 -6.18 1.44
CA LEU A 92 6.88 -4.86 0.81
C LEU A 92 5.49 -4.55 0.28
N ILE A 93 4.81 -5.52 -0.34
CA ILE A 93 3.43 -5.37 -0.80
C ILE A 93 2.49 -5.08 0.37
N PHE A 94 2.60 -5.84 1.45
CA PHE A 94 1.79 -5.63 2.65
C PHE A 94 2.04 -4.25 3.27
N VAL A 95 3.30 -3.88 3.47
CA VAL A 95 3.69 -2.60 4.09
C VAL A 95 3.25 -1.42 3.22
N ASN A 96 3.42 -1.51 1.88
CA ASN A 96 2.94 -0.48 0.95
C ASN A 96 1.42 -0.33 1.02
N THR A 97 0.69 -1.45 0.95
CA THR A 97 -0.78 -1.43 0.98
C THR A 97 -1.27 -0.87 2.31
N TRP A 98 -0.72 -1.32 3.45
CA TRP A 98 -1.07 -0.79 4.77
C TRP A 98 -0.82 0.72 4.89
N LYS A 99 0.31 1.21 4.38
CA LYS A 99 0.64 2.65 4.37
C LYS A 99 -0.21 3.44 3.37
N GLY A 100 -0.38 2.91 2.15
CA GLY A 100 -0.91 3.68 1.02
C GLY A 100 -2.44 3.71 0.94
N VAL A 101 -3.11 2.68 1.44
CA VAL A 101 -4.55 2.50 1.26
C VAL A 101 -5.39 3.66 1.83
N GLY A 102 -4.91 4.31 2.91
CA GLY A 102 -5.64 5.37 3.59
C GLY A 102 -5.95 6.58 2.72
N TYR A 103 -4.99 7.03 1.92
CA TYR A 103 -5.16 8.17 1.03
C TYR A 103 -6.20 7.91 -0.07
N GLY A 104 -6.08 6.79 -0.79
CA GLY A 104 -7.06 6.38 -1.81
C GLY A 104 -8.45 6.15 -1.23
N CYS A 105 -8.53 5.53 -0.06
CA CYS A 105 -9.77 5.28 0.66
C CYS A 105 -10.54 6.58 0.95
N LEU A 106 -9.87 7.65 1.39
CA LEU A 106 -10.54 8.94 1.64
C LEU A 106 -11.13 9.55 0.37
N ILE A 107 -10.44 9.43 -0.76
CA ILE A 107 -10.97 9.92 -2.05
C ILE A 107 -12.22 9.14 -2.44
N TYR A 108 -12.19 7.80 -2.29
CA TYR A 108 -13.37 6.96 -2.56
C TYR A 108 -14.53 7.29 -1.61
N ILE A 109 -14.27 7.51 -0.31
CA ILE A 109 -15.28 7.95 0.66
C ILE A 109 -15.92 9.28 0.23
N SER A 110 -15.12 10.23 -0.26
CA SER A 110 -15.62 11.51 -0.75
C SER A 110 -16.54 11.32 -1.95
N THR A 111 -16.16 10.45 -2.89
CA THR A 111 -16.98 10.12 -4.06
C THR A 111 -18.30 9.46 -3.64
N ILE A 112 -18.26 8.48 -2.71
CA ILE A 112 -19.50 7.80 -2.23
C ILE A 112 -20.42 8.77 -1.52
N ASN A 113 -19.89 9.66 -0.69
CA ASN A 113 -20.70 10.66 0.01
C ASN A 113 -21.31 11.72 -0.93
N GLY A 114 -20.81 11.86 -2.16
CA GLY A 114 -21.38 12.72 -3.22
C GLY A 114 -22.50 12.07 -4.03
N ILE A 115 -22.79 10.79 -3.84
CA ILE A 115 -23.90 10.09 -4.49
C ILE A 115 -25.21 10.55 -3.85
N ASP A 116 -26.21 10.87 -4.67
CA ASP A 116 -27.53 11.28 -4.20
C ASP A 116 -28.19 10.16 -3.35
N PRO A 117 -28.52 10.43 -2.07
CA PRO A 117 -29.17 9.45 -1.20
C PRO A 117 -30.48 8.90 -1.77
N SER A 118 -31.20 9.68 -2.57
CA SER A 118 -32.48 9.27 -3.18
C SER A 118 -32.34 8.00 -4.04
N LEU A 119 -31.16 7.77 -4.64
CA LEU A 119 -30.89 6.54 -5.41
C LEU A 119 -30.90 5.30 -4.52
N TYR A 120 -30.35 5.41 -3.32
CA TYR A 120 -30.34 4.31 -2.35
C TYR A 120 -31.73 4.09 -1.72
N GLU A 121 -32.48 5.16 -1.49
CA GLU A 121 -33.86 5.10 -0.99
C GLU A 121 -34.76 4.42 -2.00
N ALA A 122 -34.74 4.83 -3.26
CA ALA A 122 -35.50 4.20 -4.34
C ALA A 122 -35.17 2.72 -4.49
N ALA A 123 -33.88 2.37 -4.53
CA ALA A 123 -33.43 0.98 -4.59
C ALA A 123 -33.92 0.15 -3.39
N SER A 124 -33.99 0.76 -2.19
CA SER A 124 -34.50 0.08 -0.99
C SER A 124 -36.00 -0.16 -1.06
N LEU A 125 -36.76 0.78 -1.64
CA LEU A 125 -38.20 0.62 -1.87
C LEU A 125 -38.49 -0.50 -2.90
N ASP A 126 -37.61 -0.64 -3.91
CA ASP A 126 -37.66 -1.72 -4.89
C ASP A 126 -37.19 -3.08 -4.33
N GLY A 127 -36.83 -3.15 -3.03
CA GLY A 127 -36.41 -4.37 -2.37
C GLY A 127 -34.94 -4.78 -2.63
N ALA A 128 -34.10 -3.87 -3.14
CA ALA A 128 -32.71 -4.15 -3.40
C ALA A 128 -31.91 -4.39 -2.10
N THR A 129 -31.17 -5.48 -2.06
CA THR A 129 -30.24 -5.78 -0.97
C THR A 129 -29.05 -4.82 -0.97
N LYS A 130 -28.36 -4.69 0.16
CA LYS A 130 -27.13 -3.89 0.28
C LYS A 130 -26.08 -4.23 -0.79
N TRP A 131 -25.88 -5.51 -1.07
CA TRP A 131 -24.96 -5.94 -2.11
C TRP A 131 -25.38 -5.47 -3.50
N GLN A 132 -26.67 -5.50 -3.81
CA GLN A 132 -27.22 -4.97 -5.08
C GLN A 132 -27.02 -3.46 -5.17
N GLN A 133 -27.24 -2.70 -4.10
CA GLN A 133 -26.95 -1.27 -4.03
C GLN A 133 -25.47 -0.97 -4.26
N ILE A 134 -24.56 -1.72 -3.61
CA ILE A 134 -23.11 -1.57 -3.82
C ILE A 134 -22.75 -1.84 -5.29
N LYS A 135 -23.23 -2.95 -5.85
CA LYS A 135 -22.88 -3.38 -7.21
C LYS A 135 -23.45 -2.45 -8.29
N ASN A 136 -24.69 -2.00 -8.12
CA ASN A 136 -25.43 -1.30 -9.17
C ASN A 136 -25.43 0.23 -9.01
N ILE A 137 -25.14 0.76 -7.81
CA ILE A 137 -25.07 2.21 -7.54
C ILE A 137 -23.64 2.59 -7.18
N THR A 138 -23.12 2.10 -6.04
CA THR A 138 -21.84 2.57 -5.49
C THR A 138 -20.67 2.35 -6.45
N LEU A 139 -20.49 1.12 -6.96
CA LEU A 139 -19.35 0.79 -7.82
C LEU A 139 -19.39 1.52 -9.18
N PRO A 140 -20.53 1.65 -9.88
CA PRO A 140 -20.60 2.46 -11.09
C PRO A 140 -20.24 3.93 -10.87
N PHE A 141 -20.69 4.56 -9.76
CA PHE A 141 -20.34 5.93 -9.42
C PHE A 141 -18.87 6.10 -9.02
N LEU A 142 -18.22 5.07 -8.46
CA LEU A 142 -16.79 5.06 -8.17
C LEU A 142 -15.93 4.91 -9.43
N LYS A 143 -16.44 4.32 -10.51
CA LYS A 143 -15.68 4.00 -11.72
C LYS A 143 -14.85 5.16 -12.28
N PRO A 144 -15.37 6.39 -12.44
CA PRO A 144 -14.59 7.52 -12.94
C PRO A 144 -13.40 7.84 -12.02
N THR A 145 -13.62 7.86 -10.70
CA THR A 145 -12.57 8.14 -9.72
C THR A 145 -11.50 7.05 -9.72
N VAL A 146 -11.89 5.78 -9.81
CA VAL A 146 -10.96 4.64 -9.93
C VAL A 146 -10.11 4.77 -11.18
N ILE A 147 -10.72 5.08 -12.34
CA ILE A 147 -9.99 5.26 -13.60
C ILE A 147 -8.97 6.41 -13.44
N THR A 148 -9.39 7.56 -12.91
CA THR A 148 -8.50 8.72 -12.74
C THR A 148 -7.30 8.40 -11.86
N LEU A 149 -7.52 7.81 -10.67
CA LEU A 149 -6.45 7.45 -9.75
C LEU A 149 -5.52 6.37 -10.32
N THR A 150 -6.09 5.40 -11.05
CA THR A 150 -5.30 4.35 -11.72
C THR A 150 -4.44 4.94 -12.82
N LEU A 151 -4.98 5.82 -13.67
CA LEU A 151 -4.21 6.50 -14.72
C LEU A 151 -3.08 7.34 -14.15
N MET A 152 -3.32 8.09 -13.06
CA MET A 152 -2.27 8.84 -12.36
C MET A 152 -1.17 7.91 -11.84
N SER A 153 -1.53 6.75 -11.32
CA SER A 153 -0.58 5.76 -10.81
C SER A 153 0.21 5.09 -11.94
N VAL A 154 -0.45 4.78 -13.05
CA VAL A 154 0.19 4.22 -14.26
C VAL A 154 1.16 5.23 -14.87
N GLY A 155 0.82 6.54 -14.88
CA GLY A 155 1.74 7.58 -15.34
C GLY A 155 3.05 7.66 -14.52
N ARG A 156 3.09 7.06 -13.35
CA ARG A 156 4.26 6.99 -12.46
C ARG A 156 4.78 5.57 -12.26
N ILE A 157 4.46 4.63 -13.16
CA ILE A 157 4.73 3.20 -12.96
C ILE A 157 6.23 2.85 -12.88
N PHE A 158 7.10 3.70 -13.44
CA PHE A 158 8.55 3.55 -13.37
C PHE A 158 9.16 4.16 -12.09
N TYR A 159 8.41 4.97 -11.34
CA TYR A 159 8.84 5.55 -10.07
C TYR A 159 8.40 4.65 -8.90
N SER A 160 9.33 4.39 -7.99
CA SER A 160 9.06 3.64 -6.77
C SER A 160 9.20 4.52 -5.53
N ASP A 161 8.54 4.17 -4.44
CA ASP A 161 8.76 4.82 -3.14
C ASP A 161 10.17 4.45 -2.63
N PHE A 162 11.15 5.34 -2.91
CA PHE A 162 12.53 5.17 -2.44
C PHE A 162 12.58 4.87 -0.94
N GLY A 163 11.77 5.58 -0.13
CA GLY A 163 11.73 5.39 1.31
C GLY A 163 11.32 3.97 1.71
N LEU A 164 10.31 3.41 1.06
CA LEU A 164 9.88 2.03 1.29
C LEU A 164 10.99 1.03 0.96
N PHE A 165 11.55 1.11 -0.26
CA PHE A 165 12.51 0.13 -0.76
C PHE A 165 13.92 0.28 -0.20
N TYR A 166 14.24 1.41 0.43
CA TYR A 166 15.53 1.66 1.06
C TYR A 166 15.50 1.45 2.58
N GLN A 167 14.52 2.07 3.26
CA GLN A 167 14.47 2.07 4.73
C GLN A 167 13.93 0.77 5.31
N VAL A 168 12.88 0.19 4.70
CA VAL A 168 12.24 -1.00 5.26
C VAL A 168 13.16 -2.23 5.21
N PRO A 169 13.86 -2.55 4.08
CA PRO A 169 14.86 -3.62 4.04
C PRO A 169 16.21 -3.20 4.63
N ARG A 170 16.36 -1.96 5.14
CA ARG A 170 17.57 -1.41 5.73
C ARG A 170 18.79 -1.48 4.81
N ASP A 171 18.57 -1.30 3.50
CA ASP A 171 19.59 -1.37 2.44
C ASP A 171 20.48 -2.64 2.54
N SER A 172 19.90 -3.76 3.00
CA SER A 172 20.62 -5.04 3.13
C SER A 172 21.01 -5.58 1.74
N GLY A 173 22.29 -5.76 1.49
CA GLY A 173 22.80 -6.31 0.22
C GLY A 173 22.27 -7.71 -0.09
N LEU A 174 21.98 -8.51 0.95
CA LEU A 174 21.42 -9.87 0.80
C LEU A 174 20.01 -9.86 0.19
N LEU A 175 19.31 -8.73 0.27
CA LEU A 175 17.93 -8.58 -0.20
C LEU A 175 17.82 -7.91 -1.58
N TYR A 176 18.91 -7.48 -2.20
CA TYR A 176 18.85 -6.70 -3.44
C TYR A 176 18.14 -7.43 -4.59
N SER A 177 18.21 -8.76 -4.65
CA SER A 177 17.48 -9.54 -5.65
C SER A 177 15.97 -9.27 -5.63
N ALA A 178 15.39 -9.03 -4.45
CA ALA A 178 13.97 -8.74 -4.26
C ALA A 178 13.68 -7.23 -4.13
N THR A 179 14.56 -6.46 -3.48
CA THR A 179 14.27 -5.07 -3.07
C THR A 179 14.87 -4.00 -3.98
N ASN A 180 15.69 -4.39 -4.99
CA ASN A 180 16.31 -3.43 -5.88
C ASN A 180 15.31 -2.93 -6.93
N VAL A 181 15.03 -1.65 -6.90
CA VAL A 181 14.20 -0.90 -7.86
C VAL A 181 15.01 0.22 -8.50
N ILE A 182 14.52 0.84 -9.57
CA ILE A 182 15.26 1.88 -10.30
C ILE A 182 15.72 2.99 -9.36
N ASP A 183 14.85 3.50 -8.49
CA ASP A 183 15.17 4.59 -7.55
C ASP A 183 16.31 4.23 -6.60
N THR A 184 16.30 3.04 -6.02
CA THR A 184 17.39 2.58 -5.13
C THR A 184 18.67 2.25 -5.90
N TYR A 185 18.56 1.82 -7.15
CA TYR A 185 19.70 1.60 -8.03
C TYR A 185 20.40 2.92 -8.39
N VAL A 186 19.64 3.94 -8.80
CA VAL A 186 20.16 5.29 -9.09
C VAL A 186 20.85 5.88 -7.86
N TYR A 187 20.22 5.82 -6.71
CA TYR A 187 20.79 6.30 -5.45
C TYR A 187 22.12 5.62 -5.10
N ARG A 188 22.18 4.30 -5.16
CA ARG A 188 23.41 3.56 -4.88
C ARG A 188 24.48 3.81 -5.93
N GLY A 189 24.10 3.95 -7.20
CA GLY A 189 25.01 4.32 -8.28
C GLY A 189 25.70 5.65 -8.04
N LEU A 190 24.94 6.64 -7.61
CA LEU A 190 25.47 7.97 -7.30
C LEU A 190 26.29 7.98 -6.00
N MET A 191 25.72 7.48 -4.91
CA MET A 191 26.28 7.70 -3.57
C MET A 191 27.36 6.67 -3.18
N LYS A 192 27.27 5.44 -3.67
CA LYS A 192 28.22 4.36 -3.31
C LYS A 192 29.24 4.09 -4.39
N SER A 193 28.84 4.12 -5.67
CA SER A 193 29.70 3.74 -6.78
C SER A 193 30.30 4.92 -7.54
N GLY A 194 29.83 6.14 -7.29
CA GLY A 194 30.28 7.34 -8.03
C GLY A 194 30.00 7.31 -9.53
N ASN A 195 29.15 6.38 -10.00
CA ASN A 195 28.86 6.20 -11.42
C ASN A 195 27.73 7.14 -11.86
N VAL A 196 28.07 8.41 -12.08
CA VAL A 196 27.13 9.46 -12.45
C VAL A 196 26.46 9.18 -13.79
N GLY A 197 27.23 8.68 -14.79
CA GLY A 197 26.71 8.41 -16.13
C GLY A 197 25.59 7.35 -16.14
N MET A 198 25.82 6.22 -15.46
CA MET A 198 24.83 5.13 -15.38
C MET A 198 23.60 5.58 -14.60
N SER A 199 23.78 6.33 -13.52
CA SER A 199 22.68 6.84 -12.72
C SER A 199 21.85 7.88 -13.47
N ALA A 200 22.51 8.77 -14.22
CA ALA A 200 21.82 9.72 -15.09
C ALA A 200 21.01 9.03 -16.20
N ALA A 201 21.59 8.01 -16.84
CA ALA A 201 20.92 7.22 -17.87
C ALA A 201 19.68 6.48 -17.31
N ALA A 202 19.79 5.88 -16.11
CA ALA A 202 18.67 5.22 -15.44
C ALA A 202 17.58 6.20 -15.03
N GLY A 203 17.95 7.37 -14.51
CA GLY A 203 17.01 8.45 -14.18
C GLY A 203 16.29 9.03 -15.40
N PHE A 204 17.01 9.18 -16.51
CA PHE A 204 16.41 9.61 -17.79
C PHE A 204 15.43 8.57 -18.35
N TYR A 205 15.77 7.28 -18.25
CA TYR A 205 14.86 6.21 -18.66
C TYR A 205 13.57 6.16 -17.80
N GLN A 206 13.66 6.62 -16.55
CA GLN A 206 12.54 6.64 -15.63
C GLN A 206 11.58 7.82 -15.90
N SER A 207 12.07 8.94 -16.43
CA SER A 207 11.29 10.16 -16.71
C SER A 207 10.48 10.06 -18.00
#